data_ad2f0c6b8cb0cd5002de7a940b6d5357
#
_entry.id   ad2f0c6b8cb0cd5002de7a940b6d5357
#
_cell.length_a   1.000
_cell.length_b   1.000
_cell.length_c   1.000
_cell.angle_alpha   90.00
_cell.angle_beta   90.00
_cell.angle_gamma   90.00
#
_symmetry.space_group_name_H-M   'P 1'
#
loop_
_entity.id
_entity.type
_entity.pdbx_description
1 polymer ?
#
loop_
_entity_poly.entity_id
_entity_poly.type
_entity_poly.pdbx_seq_one_letter_code
_entity_poly.pdbx_strand_id
1 'polypeptide(L)'
;ELGVYKEAPELKALVENGDLLPVSERLPKEPAVLEPVESIGTYGGTLKRTWSGPSDHWGLRKFIGERFVTGGPDGRIYPNVAKGWDIEDGGKTYIFYLREGMRWSDGEQVTADDALFWWEINTDSDLEGPPHSTFTVGGEVAKWEKLDDYSFKITFAAPHVTFLEFLASEGRARLLAPKHYLKKYYPKYNSEEEVQRLVDEAGYDSWQQLFDFKFQWPDKNPERPVITAWMSTNDPSSTHYILKRNPYYWKVDPEGNQLPYLDEVVHETVTDPEMVVMRGISGEIDFQGRGFVFSDYPLLMENRDKGGYEVMALPDPAGGSTIYLNTTLLEDEVKREIFANDKFRKALSLAIDRDEINEMYNYGQGVVRQSAFPEESPFYDEEWANSYAEYNTTRSNEMLDELGFEKGSDGIRRMPDGRKLTVNLMDSDGMNVKVLELIKGYWEEIGVELLIKTPERSLFETRLENGNYEALVWHFDTM
;
A
#
# COMPACT_ATOMS: atom_id res chain seq x y z
N GLU A 1 -9.24 -6.42 35.10
CA GLU A 1 -9.48 -4.97 35.09
C GLU A 1 -8.13 -4.28 34.91
N LEU A 2 -7.93 -3.58 33.77
CA LEU A 2 -6.80 -2.69 33.61
C LEU A 2 -6.89 -1.60 34.70
N GLY A 3 -5.76 -1.29 35.33
CA GLY A 3 -5.65 -0.23 36.34
C GLY A 3 -5.97 1.15 35.77
N VAL A 4 -5.60 2.19 36.47
CA VAL A 4 -5.79 3.57 36.03
C VAL A 4 -5.04 3.81 34.72
N TYR A 5 -5.75 4.23 33.67
CA TYR A 5 -5.13 4.59 32.40
C TYR A 5 -4.19 5.78 32.53
N LYS A 6 -3.12 5.77 31.75
CA LYS A 6 -2.07 6.79 31.74
C LYS A 6 -1.97 7.41 30.35
N GLU A 7 -1.55 8.66 30.30
CA GLU A 7 -1.39 9.43 29.06
C GLU A 7 0.00 10.05 28.96
N ALA A 8 0.38 10.47 27.77
CA ALA A 8 1.64 11.18 27.56
C ALA A 8 1.67 12.51 28.35
N PRO A 9 2.86 12.94 28.85
CA PRO A 9 3.00 14.20 29.58
C PRO A 9 2.48 15.42 28.84
N GLU A 10 2.64 15.47 27.52
CA GLU A 10 2.09 16.54 26.66
C GLU A 10 0.56 16.60 26.73
N LEU A 11 -0.11 15.45 26.63
CA LEU A 11 -1.57 15.38 26.72
C LEU A 11 -2.07 15.71 28.12
N LYS A 12 -1.34 15.27 29.15
CA LYS A 12 -1.66 15.61 30.55
C LYS A 12 -1.67 17.11 30.78
N ALA A 13 -0.72 17.86 30.20
CA ALA A 13 -0.70 19.31 30.27
C ALA A 13 -1.95 19.96 29.66
N LEU A 14 -2.45 19.43 28.53
CA LEU A 14 -3.70 19.89 27.91
C LEU A 14 -4.93 19.59 28.78
N VAL A 15 -4.96 18.43 29.44
CA VAL A 15 -6.02 18.07 30.39
C VAL A 15 -6.01 19.01 31.60
N GLU A 16 -4.86 19.29 32.17
CA GLU A 16 -4.70 20.21 33.32
C GLU A 16 -5.13 21.64 32.98
N ASN A 17 -4.96 22.07 31.73
CA ASN A 17 -5.41 23.38 31.23
C ASN A 17 -6.90 23.42 30.86
N GLY A 18 -7.58 22.27 30.80
CA GLY A 18 -8.97 22.16 30.35
C GLY A 18 -9.17 22.14 28.83
N ASP A 19 -8.08 22.00 28.05
CA ASP A 19 -8.10 21.96 26.59
C ASP A 19 -8.39 20.55 26.04
N LEU A 20 -8.30 19.52 26.89
CA LEU A 20 -8.53 18.14 26.52
C LEU A 20 -9.26 17.39 27.66
N LEU A 21 -10.11 16.41 27.29
CA LEU A 21 -10.76 15.53 28.27
C LEU A 21 -9.71 14.62 28.96
N PRO A 22 -9.96 14.17 30.20
CA PRO A 22 -9.14 13.14 30.84
C PRO A 22 -9.06 11.86 30.00
N VAL A 23 -7.94 11.13 30.09
CA VAL A 23 -7.72 9.90 29.29
C VAL A 23 -8.83 8.86 29.47
N SER A 24 -9.41 8.73 30.66
CA SER A 24 -10.53 7.83 30.95
C SER A 24 -11.84 8.17 30.20
N GLU A 25 -11.99 9.42 29.74
CA GLU A 25 -13.14 9.89 28.96
C GLU A 25 -12.87 9.93 27.46
N ARG A 26 -11.59 9.78 27.06
CA ARG A 26 -11.15 9.72 25.68
C ARG A 26 -11.06 8.30 25.13
N LEU A 27 -10.74 7.33 25.98
CA LEU A 27 -10.66 5.93 25.62
C LEU A 27 -12.06 5.30 25.56
N PRO A 28 -12.27 4.30 24.69
CA PRO A 28 -13.50 3.49 24.71
C PRO A 28 -13.61 2.69 26.02
N LYS A 29 -14.80 2.20 26.33
CA LYS A 29 -15.04 1.34 27.51
C LYS A 29 -14.11 0.12 27.55
N GLU A 30 -13.80 -0.42 26.39
CA GLU A 30 -12.90 -1.55 26.20
C GLU A 30 -11.81 -1.18 25.18
N PRO A 31 -10.73 -0.48 25.57
CA PRO A 31 -9.61 -0.21 24.69
C PRO A 31 -8.97 -1.50 24.17
N ALA A 32 -8.42 -1.46 22.96
CA ALA A 32 -7.60 -2.58 22.52
C ALA A 32 -6.25 -2.57 23.26
N VAL A 33 -5.90 -3.70 23.85
CA VAL A 33 -4.59 -3.87 24.50
C VAL A 33 -3.62 -4.40 23.45
N LEU A 34 -2.53 -3.68 23.23
CA LEU A 34 -1.46 -4.06 22.31
C LEU A 34 -0.25 -4.52 23.12
N GLU A 35 0.03 -5.82 23.04
CA GLU A 35 1.24 -6.39 23.64
C GLU A 35 2.47 -5.87 22.90
N PRO A 36 3.47 -5.29 23.62
CA PRO A 36 4.71 -4.89 22.98
C PRO A 36 5.54 -6.11 22.58
N VAL A 37 6.26 -6.00 21.45
CA VAL A 37 7.12 -7.10 20.98
C VAL A 37 8.28 -7.37 21.92
N GLU A 38 8.89 -6.31 22.48
CA GLU A 38 10.06 -6.44 23.35
C GLU A 38 9.79 -5.89 24.76
N SER A 39 9.33 -4.64 24.88
CA SER A 39 9.14 -3.97 26.15
C SER A 39 8.13 -2.82 26.05
N ILE A 40 7.59 -2.43 27.22
CA ILE A 40 6.83 -1.20 27.36
C ILE A 40 7.71 -0.01 26.95
N GLY A 41 7.17 0.86 26.11
CA GLY A 41 7.89 2.03 25.60
C GLY A 41 7.89 3.21 26.58
N THR A 42 8.62 4.26 26.22
CA THR A 42 8.70 5.51 26.96
C THR A 42 8.10 6.64 26.15
N TYR A 43 7.28 7.49 26.80
CA TYR A 43 6.69 8.65 26.12
C TYR A 43 7.71 9.70 25.74
N GLY A 44 7.48 10.31 24.59
CA GLY A 44 8.25 11.45 24.10
C GLY A 44 9.04 11.16 22.82
N GLY A 45 9.57 12.20 22.23
CA GLY A 45 10.48 12.14 21.10
C GLY A 45 9.81 12.16 19.73
N THR A 46 10.67 12.33 18.74
CA THR A 46 10.28 12.45 17.32
C THR A 46 10.96 11.36 16.50
N LEU A 47 10.18 10.61 15.72
CA LEU A 47 10.70 9.66 14.75
C LEU A 47 10.99 10.38 13.43
N LYS A 48 12.22 10.36 12.98
CA LYS A 48 12.67 10.97 11.71
C LYS A 48 12.76 9.94 10.61
N ARG A 49 12.17 10.28 9.45
CA ARG A 49 12.16 9.44 8.25
C ARG A 49 12.30 10.28 7.00
N THR A 50 12.53 9.61 5.88
CA THR A 50 12.41 10.20 4.55
C THR A 50 11.23 9.59 3.78
N TRP A 51 10.74 10.32 2.78
CA TRP A 51 9.80 9.86 1.78
C TRP A 51 9.99 10.64 0.47
N SER A 52 9.48 10.15 -0.66
CA SER A 52 9.59 10.84 -1.95
C SER A 52 8.42 11.78 -2.26
N GLY A 53 7.67 12.20 -1.24
CA GLY A 53 6.54 13.12 -1.35
C GLY A 53 5.18 12.43 -1.44
N PRO A 54 4.08 13.17 -1.74
CA PRO A 54 2.70 12.68 -1.69
C PRO A 54 2.38 11.47 -2.58
N SER A 55 3.14 11.25 -3.66
CA SER A 55 3.01 10.05 -4.50
C SER A 55 3.56 8.78 -3.84
N ASP A 56 4.45 8.89 -2.83
CA ASP A 56 4.91 7.76 -2.01
C ASP A 56 3.99 7.51 -0.80
N HIS A 57 2.69 7.44 -1.05
CA HIS A 57 1.69 7.24 0.02
C HIS A 57 1.88 5.95 0.82
N TRP A 58 2.47 4.89 0.27
CA TRP A 58 2.71 3.63 0.98
C TRP A 58 3.69 3.76 2.15
N GLY A 59 4.72 4.61 2.04
CA GLY A 59 5.65 4.92 3.13
C GLY A 59 4.94 5.53 4.33
N LEU A 60 3.96 6.38 4.06
CA LEU A 60 3.19 7.11 5.06
C LEU A 60 2.02 6.30 5.62
N ARG A 61 1.30 5.55 4.78
CA ARG A 61 0.08 4.80 5.18
C ARG A 61 0.31 3.79 6.30
N LYS A 62 1.53 3.33 6.50
CA LYS A 62 1.91 2.49 7.65
C LYS A 62 1.69 3.19 9.00
N PHE A 63 1.72 4.53 9.03
CA PHE A 63 1.49 5.35 10.23
C PHE A 63 0.06 5.84 10.35
N ILE A 64 -0.60 6.11 9.24
CA ILE A 64 -1.96 6.65 9.18
C ILE A 64 -3.00 5.60 8.75
N GLY A 65 -2.63 4.33 8.74
CA GLY A 65 -3.51 3.20 8.42
C GLY A 65 -3.97 2.45 9.67
N GLU A 66 -5.26 2.15 9.75
CA GLU A 66 -5.83 1.18 10.70
C GLU A 66 -6.70 0.20 9.92
N ARG A 67 -6.48 -1.08 10.14
CA ARG A 67 -7.30 -2.13 9.54
C ARG A 67 -8.56 -2.35 10.37
N PHE A 68 -9.65 -2.72 9.71
CA PHE A 68 -10.90 -2.98 10.42
C PHE A 68 -10.80 -4.22 11.32
N VAL A 69 -10.20 -5.28 10.80
CA VAL A 69 -9.68 -6.45 11.54
C VAL A 69 -8.23 -6.66 11.14
N THR A 70 -7.43 -7.43 11.85
CA THR A 70 -6.01 -7.61 11.56
C THR A 70 -5.62 -9.07 11.44
N GLY A 71 -4.70 -9.41 10.51
CA GLY A 71 -4.07 -10.72 10.44
C GLY A 71 -2.94 -10.85 11.46
N GLY A 72 -2.86 -12.01 12.11
CA GLY A 72 -1.75 -12.38 12.98
C GLY A 72 -0.68 -13.19 12.25
N PRO A 73 0.51 -13.37 12.87
CA PRO A 73 1.59 -14.17 12.30
C PRO A 73 1.27 -15.66 12.19
N ASP A 74 0.21 -16.11 12.87
CA ASP A 74 -0.32 -17.49 12.82
C ASP A 74 -1.38 -17.68 11.71
N GLY A 75 -1.58 -16.68 10.85
CA GLY A 75 -2.56 -16.71 9.77
C GLY A 75 -4.01 -16.50 10.22
N ARG A 76 -4.25 -16.25 11.51
CA ARG A 76 -5.61 -16.00 12.04
C ARG A 76 -5.97 -14.53 11.95
N ILE A 77 -7.28 -14.27 11.91
CA ILE A 77 -7.81 -12.90 11.94
C ILE A 77 -8.18 -12.52 13.39
N TYR A 78 -7.76 -11.33 13.78
CA TYR A 78 -7.95 -10.80 15.13
C TYR A 78 -8.75 -9.49 15.12
N PRO A 79 -9.49 -9.19 16.21
CA PRO A 79 -10.11 -7.89 16.41
C PRO A 79 -9.10 -6.73 16.31
N ASN A 80 -9.57 -5.62 15.72
CA ASN A 80 -8.80 -4.36 15.70
C ASN A 80 -9.77 -3.19 15.87
N VAL A 81 -10.08 -2.40 14.84
CA VAL A 81 -11.12 -1.35 14.91
C VAL A 81 -12.45 -1.98 15.30
N ALA A 82 -12.87 -3.04 14.62
CA ALA A 82 -13.92 -3.90 15.14
C ALA A 82 -13.44 -4.62 16.40
N LYS A 83 -14.22 -4.54 17.48
CA LYS A 83 -13.95 -5.26 18.73
C LYS A 83 -14.20 -6.77 18.57
N GLY A 84 -15.02 -7.17 17.59
CA GLY A 84 -15.36 -8.54 17.27
C GLY A 84 -16.39 -8.61 16.16
N TRP A 85 -16.75 -9.84 15.79
CA TRP A 85 -17.76 -10.12 14.77
C TRP A 85 -18.40 -11.47 14.98
N ASP A 86 -19.62 -11.65 14.42
CA ASP A 86 -20.27 -12.94 14.24
C ASP A 86 -20.43 -13.24 12.75
N ILE A 87 -20.40 -14.53 12.40
CA ILE A 87 -20.62 -15.03 11.04
C ILE A 87 -21.84 -15.94 11.07
N GLU A 88 -22.85 -15.60 10.28
CA GLU A 88 -24.10 -16.34 10.21
C GLU A 88 -24.35 -16.86 8.78
N ASP A 89 -25.34 -17.70 8.62
CA ASP A 89 -25.81 -18.24 7.34
C ASP A 89 -24.72 -18.85 6.48
N GLY A 90 -23.74 -19.52 7.10
CA GLY A 90 -22.65 -20.18 6.41
C GLY A 90 -21.70 -19.22 5.68
N GLY A 91 -21.50 -18.01 6.20
CA GLY A 91 -20.61 -17.00 5.63
C GLY A 91 -21.30 -16.02 4.68
N LYS A 92 -22.63 -15.94 4.72
CA LYS A 92 -23.37 -14.90 3.98
C LYS A 92 -23.56 -13.63 4.79
N THR A 93 -23.62 -13.72 6.11
CA THR A 93 -23.93 -12.60 6.99
C THR A 93 -22.78 -12.38 7.97
N TYR A 94 -22.33 -11.14 8.07
CA TYR A 94 -21.31 -10.69 9.02
C TYR A 94 -21.91 -9.60 9.89
N ILE A 95 -21.86 -9.77 11.21
CA ILE A 95 -22.27 -8.77 12.20
C ILE A 95 -21.01 -8.26 12.86
N PHE A 96 -20.72 -6.96 12.75
CA PHE A 96 -19.56 -6.34 13.35
C PHE A 96 -19.94 -5.51 14.57
N TYR A 97 -19.09 -5.57 15.59
CA TYR A 97 -19.21 -4.83 16.84
C TYR A 97 -18.10 -3.79 16.93
N LEU A 98 -18.46 -2.51 17.08
CA LEU A 98 -17.55 -1.41 17.32
C LEU A 98 -17.22 -1.28 18.81
N ARG A 99 -16.17 -0.53 19.13
CA ARG A 99 -15.79 -0.23 20.51
C ARG A 99 -16.60 0.94 21.05
N GLU A 100 -17.46 0.70 22.01
CA GLU A 100 -18.32 1.73 22.61
C GLU A 100 -17.47 2.85 23.25
N GLY A 101 -17.73 4.09 22.84
CA GLY A 101 -17.01 5.28 23.29
C GLY A 101 -15.72 5.56 22.50
N MET A 102 -15.37 4.80 21.45
CA MET A 102 -14.28 5.14 20.53
C MET A 102 -14.58 6.48 19.84
N ARG A 103 -13.52 7.30 19.64
CA ARG A 103 -13.65 8.65 19.08
C ARG A 103 -12.76 8.85 17.87
N TRP A 104 -13.21 9.71 16.99
CA TRP A 104 -12.39 10.34 15.97
C TRP A 104 -11.37 11.28 16.59
N SER A 105 -10.34 11.68 15.86
CA SER A 105 -9.26 12.53 16.35
C SER A 105 -9.70 13.95 16.75
N ASP A 106 -10.86 14.39 16.35
CA ASP A 106 -11.50 15.65 16.74
C ASP A 106 -12.43 15.50 17.96
N GLY A 107 -12.53 14.30 18.53
CA GLY A 107 -13.31 14.01 19.74
C GLY A 107 -14.73 13.54 19.51
N GLU A 108 -15.25 13.56 18.27
CA GLU A 108 -16.58 13.04 17.95
C GLU A 108 -16.60 11.51 18.06
N GLN A 109 -17.74 10.94 18.46
CA GLN A 109 -17.87 9.50 18.66
C GLN A 109 -17.90 8.75 17.33
N VAL A 110 -17.24 7.58 17.30
CA VAL A 110 -17.35 6.60 16.22
C VAL A 110 -18.55 5.71 16.47
N THR A 111 -19.46 5.64 15.52
CA THR A 111 -20.67 4.83 15.61
C THR A 111 -20.95 4.02 14.34
N ALA A 112 -21.94 3.14 14.38
CA ALA A 112 -22.40 2.41 13.20
C ALA A 112 -22.94 3.33 12.10
N ASP A 113 -23.33 4.58 12.42
CA ASP A 113 -23.69 5.57 11.39
C ASP A 113 -22.52 5.95 10.49
N ASP A 114 -21.28 5.90 10.99
CA ASP A 114 -20.07 6.14 10.20
C ASP A 114 -19.81 4.99 9.21
N ALA A 115 -20.17 3.77 9.59
CA ALA A 115 -20.09 2.60 8.71
C ALA A 115 -21.16 2.66 7.61
N LEU A 116 -22.41 2.94 7.97
CA LEU A 116 -23.51 3.07 7.00
C LEU A 116 -23.27 4.26 6.05
N PHE A 117 -22.68 5.34 6.54
CA PHE A 117 -22.33 6.49 5.72
C PHE A 117 -21.16 6.17 4.77
N TRP A 118 -20.16 5.42 5.22
CA TRP A 118 -19.11 4.93 4.33
C TRP A 118 -19.71 4.08 3.19
N TRP A 119 -20.64 3.20 3.51
CA TRP A 119 -21.35 2.39 2.51
C TRP A 119 -22.17 3.24 1.55
N GLU A 120 -22.90 4.23 2.06
CA GLU A 120 -23.68 5.16 1.24
C GLU A 120 -22.80 5.88 0.20
N ILE A 121 -21.64 6.38 0.60
CA ILE A 121 -20.67 7.04 -0.30
C ILE A 121 -20.22 6.07 -1.41
N ASN A 122 -19.83 4.85 -1.04
CA ASN A 122 -19.30 3.87 -1.98
C ASN A 122 -20.37 3.22 -2.90
N THR A 123 -21.62 3.52 -2.68
CA THR A 123 -22.73 3.03 -3.52
C THR A 123 -23.49 4.18 -4.22
N ASP A 124 -23.07 5.41 -3.99
CA ASP A 124 -23.68 6.57 -4.65
C ASP A 124 -23.13 6.74 -6.07
N SER A 125 -24.03 6.63 -7.04
CA SER A 125 -23.68 6.80 -8.47
C SER A 125 -23.22 8.22 -8.85
N ASP A 126 -23.48 9.22 -8.00
CA ASP A 126 -23.05 10.60 -8.24
C ASP A 126 -21.59 10.87 -7.80
N LEU A 127 -20.98 9.96 -7.03
CA LEU A 127 -19.62 10.10 -6.49
C LEU A 127 -18.62 9.21 -7.24
N GLU A 128 -18.58 7.93 -6.88
CA GLU A 128 -17.70 6.95 -7.52
C GLU A 128 -18.52 5.94 -8.30
N GLY A 129 -17.87 5.08 -9.03
CA GLY A 129 -18.52 3.97 -9.72
C GLY A 129 -19.09 2.92 -8.74
N PRO A 130 -19.41 1.73 -9.23
CA PRO A 130 -19.94 0.66 -8.39
C PRO A 130 -18.94 0.31 -7.27
N PRO A 131 -19.42 -0.17 -6.11
CA PRO A 131 -18.56 -0.52 -4.99
C PRO A 131 -17.54 -1.57 -5.41
N HIS A 132 -16.40 -1.61 -4.69
CA HIS A 132 -15.34 -2.59 -4.95
C HIS A 132 -15.91 -4.00 -5.09
N SER A 133 -15.42 -4.78 -6.03
CA SER A 133 -15.94 -6.12 -6.41
C SER A 133 -16.11 -7.07 -5.23
N THR A 134 -15.32 -6.93 -4.17
CA THR A 134 -15.47 -7.68 -2.92
C THR A 134 -16.85 -7.53 -2.27
N PHE A 135 -17.53 -6.41 -2.48
CA PHE A 135 -18.89 -6.19 -1.95
C PHE A 135 -19.98 -6.67 -2.91
N THR A 136 -19.61 -7.35 -4.00
CA THR A 136 -20.56 -7.92 -4.97
C THR A 136 -20.34 -9.42 -5.09
N VAL A 137 -21.28 -10.21 -4.60
CA VAL A 137 -21.21 -11.68 -4.61
C VAL A 137 -22.47 -12.23 -5.31
N GLY A 138 -22.27 -13.16 -6.24
CA GLY A 138 -23.39 -13.70 -7.01
C GLY A 138 -24.09 -12.68 -7.94
N GLY A 139 -23.40 -11.60 -8.29
CA GLY A 139 -23.95 -10.51 -9.12
C GLY A 139 -24.79 -9.48 -8.35
N GLU A 140 -24.92 -9.62 -7.04
CA GLU A 140 -25.67 -8.69 -6.18
C GLU A 140 -24.71 -7.97 -5.21
N VAL A 141 -24.96 -6.68 -5.05
CA VAL A 141 -24.25 -5.82 -4.07
C VAL A 141 -24.70 -6.16 -2.65
N ALA A 142 -23.78 -6.21 -1.69
CA ALA A 142 -24.06 -6.49 -0.29
C ALA A 142 -25.06 -5.49 0.32
N LYS A 143 -25.85 -5.96 1.28
CA LYS A 143 -26.81 -5.13 2.03
C LYS A 143 -26.25 -4.80 3.39
N TRP A 144 -26.30 -3.52 3.77
CA TRP A 144 -25.82 -3.04 5.05
C TRP A 144 -26.99 -2.55 5.92
N GLU A 145 -26.98 -2.91 7.18
CA GLU A 145 -28.04 -2.55 8.14
C GLU A 145 -27.41 -2.16 9.48
N LYS A 146 -27.83 -1.03 10.03
CA LYS A 146 -27.54 -0.64 11.41
C LYS A 146 -28.37 -1.51 12.35
N LEU A 147 -27.75 -2.15 13.35
CA LEU A 147 -28.46 -2.88 14.39
C LEU A 147 -28.65 -2.02 15.64
N ASP A 148 -27.57 -1.36 16.07
CA ASP A 148 -27.57 -0.35 17.13
C ASP A 148 -26.43 0.67 16.88
N ASP A 149 -26.12 1.54 17.85
CA ASP A 149 -25.09 2.57 17.68
C ASP A 149 -23.67 2.00 17.55
N TYR A 150 -23.44 0.77 17.96
CA TYR A 150 -22.11 0.14 17.94
C TYR A 150 -22.09 -1.20 17.22
N SER A 151 -23.16 -1.54 16.50
CA SER A 151 -23.17 -2.74 15.67
C SER A 151 -23.90 -2.53 14.35
N PHE A 152 -23.38 -3.21 13.31
CA PHE A 152 -23.97 -3.22 11.98
C PHE A 152 -23.79 -4.58 11.33
N LYS A 153 -24.62 -4.86 10.35
CA LYS A 153 -24.67 -6.14 9.63
C LYS A 153 -24.43 -5.93 8.15
N ILE A 154 -23.62 -6.83 7.55
CA ILE A 154 -23.39 -6.93 6.11
C ILE A 154 -23.91 -8.30 5.65
N THR A 155 -24.80 -8.30 4.66
CA THR A 155 -25.39 -9.53 4.10
C THR A 155 -25.09 -9.63 2.62
N PHE A 156 -24.47 -10.73 2.21
CA PHE A 156 -24.17 -11.08 0.82
C PHE A 156 -25.23 -12.01 0.22
N ALA A 157 -25.36 -12.04 -1.10
CA ALA A 157 -26.28 -12.95 -1.80
C ALA A 157 -25.84 -14.43 -1.71
N ALA A 158 -24.54 -14.69 -1.58
CA ALA A 158 -23.94 -16.01 -1.42
C ALA A 158 -22.82 -15.96 -0.36
N PRO A 159 -22.31 -17.12 0.12
CA PRO A 159 -21.19 -17.13 1.07
C PRO A 159 -19.95 -16.40 0.54
N HIS A 160 -19.35 -15.57 1.38
CA HIS A 160 -18.11 -14.83 1.09
C HIS A 160 -17.03 -15.18 2.12
N VAL A 161 -16.50 -16.38 2.02
CA VAL A 161 -15.62 -16.98 3.04
C VAL A 161 -14.30 -16.26 3.24
N THR A 162 -13.82 -15.48 2.26
CA THR A 162 -12.56 -14.71 2.32
C THR A 162 -12.77 -13.23 2.69
N PHE A 163 -13.97 -12.87 3.17
CA PHE A 163 -14.27 -11.47 3.45
C PHE A 163 -13.44 -10.88 4.60
N LEU A 164 -13.19 -11.66 5.65
CA LEU A 164 -12.36 -11.20 6.77
C LEU A 164 -10.90 -11.05 6.37
N GLU A 165 -10.37 -11.94 5.56
CA GLU A 165 -9.01 -11.84 4.99
C GLU A 165 -8.86 -10.56 4.17
N PHE A 166 -9.87 -10.24 3.35
CA PHE A 166 -9.89 -8.98 2.62
C PHE A 166 -9.87 -7.77 3.57
N LEU A 167 -10.66 -7.79 4.64
CA LEU A 167 -10.67 -6.71 5.64
C LEU A 167 -9.35 -6.61 6.44
N ALA A 168 -8.64 -7.72 6.59
CA ALA A 168 -7.34 -7.78 7.26
C ALA A 168 -6.18 -7.40 6.34
N SER A 169 -6.38 -7.40 5.03
CA SER A 169 -5.39 -6.99 4.04
C SER A 169 -5.17 -5.47 4.06
N GLU A 170 -4.20 -4.97 3.31
CA GLU A 170 -3.81 -3.57 3.36
C GLU A 170 -4.95 -2.59 3.01
N GLY A 171 -5.55 -2.05 4.03
CA GLY A 171 -6.11 -0.69 4.06
C GLY A 171 -7.25 -0.29 3.12
N ARG A 172 -7.70 -1.13 2.19
CA ARG A 172 -8.79 -0.77 1.26
C ARG A 172 -10.18 -0.85 1.89
N ALA A 173 -10.32 -1.60 2.97
CA ALA A 173 -11.58 -1.81 3.66
C ALA A 173 -11.65 -1.05 4.98
N ARG A 174 -11.67 0.26 4.90
CA ARG A 174 -11.90 1.12 6.05
C ARG A 174 -13.39 1.35 6.23
N LEU A 175 -14.15 0.41 6.55
CA LEU A 175 -15.61 0.44 6.65
C LEU A 175 -16.21 1.62 7.46
N LEU A 176 -15.43 2.69 7.69
CA LEU A 176 -15.83 3.88 8.45
C LEU A 176 -15.43 5.17 7.73
N ALA A 177 -16.34 6.14 7.74
CA ALA A 177 -16.08 7.50 7.29
C ALA A 177 -16.63 8.50 8.30
N PRO A 178 -15.91 9.60 8.65
CA PRO A 178 -16.36 10.58 9.64
C PRO A 178 -17.59 11.34 9.12
N LYS A 179 -18.77 10.80 9.37
CA LYS A 179 -20.05 11.36 8.89
C LYS A 179 -20.25 12.80 9.32
N HIS A 180 -19.93 13.13 10.56
CA HIS A 180 -20.07 14.49 11.12
C HIS A 180 -19.27 15.53 10.34
N TYR A 181 -18.10 15.16 9.81
CA TYR A 181 -17.23 16.00 8.99
C TYR A 181 -17.70 16.06 7.54
N LEU A 182 -17.89 14.90 6.90
CA LEU A 182 -18.13 14.79 5.45
C LEU A 182 -19.54 15.22 5.03
N LYS A 183 -20.56 15.01 5.88
CA LYS A 183 -21.96 15.39 5.55
C LYS A 183 -22.13 16.87 5.19
N LYS A 184 -21.21 17.73 5.62
CA LYS A 184 -21.22 19.17 5.32
C LYS A 184 -21.05 19.44 3.81
N TYR A 185 -20.34 18.57 3.13
CA TYR A 185 -19.98 18.70 1.71
C TYR A 185 -20.86 17.84 0.80
N TYR A 186 -21.88 17.17 1.36
CA TYR A 186 -22.69 16.20 0.65
C TYR A 186 -24.14 16.71 0.51
N PRO A 187 -24.64 16.91 -0.75
CA PRO A 187 -25.97 17.50 -0.97
C PRO A 187 -27.14 16.73 -0.34
N LYS A 188 -26.99 15.42 -0.09
CA LYS A 188 -28.01 14.62 0.61
C LYS A 188 -28.23 15.06 2.07
N TYR A 189 -27.26 15.74 2.68
CA TYR A 189 -27.27 16.14 4.10
C TYR A 189 -27.19 17.64 4.31
N ASN A 190 -27.05 18.42 3.23
CA ASN A 190 -26.96 19.88 3.29
C ASN A 190 -27.74 20.51 2.12
N SER A 191 -28.06 21.80 2.21
CA SER A 191 -28.72 22.48 1.10
C SER A 191 -27.79 22.66 -0.11
N GLU A 192 -28.34 22.63 -1.32
CA GLU A 192 -27.56 22.87 -2.54
C GLU A 192 -26.86 24.23 -2.52
N GLU A 193 -27.50 25.27 -1.96
CA GLU A 193 -26.94 26.63 -1.83
C GLU A 193 -25.70 26.61 -0.93
N GLU A 194 -25.74 25.91 0.21
CA GLU A 194 -24.63 25.85 1.14
C GLU A 194 -23.49 25.01 0.58
N VAL A 195 -23.78 23.89 -0.08
CA VAL A 195 -22.76 23.05 -0.74
C VAL A 195 -22.10 23.86 -1.86
N GLN A 196 -22.87 24.59 -2.70
CA GLN A 196 -22.30 25.42 -3.76
C GLN A 196 -21.41 26.53 -3.19
N ARG A 197 -21.82 27.17 -2.09
CA ARG A 197 -20.97 28.17 -1.40
C ARG A 197 -19.62 27.56 -0.97
N LEU A 198 -19.63 26.34 -0.42
CA LEU A 198 -18.39 25.65 -0.01
C LEU A 198 -17.51 25.28 -1.21
N VAL A 199 -18.12 24.91 -2.34
CA VAL A 199 -17.42 24.63 -3.61
C VAL A 199 -16.70 25.89 -4.11
N ASP A 200 -17.44 27.01 -4.16
CA ASP A 200 -16.91 28.30 -4.64
C ASP A 200 -15.77 28.81 -3.73
N GLU A 201 -15.95 28.73 -2.39
CA GLU A 201 -14.95 29.16 -1.41
C GLU A 201 -13.67 28.29 -1.50
N ALA A 202 -13.80 27.00 -1.78
CA ALA A 202 -12.67 26.07 -1.92
C ALA A 202 -12.03 26.09 -3.32
N GLY A 203 -12.68 26.75 -4.32
CA GLY A 203 -12.17 26.90 -5.68
C GLY A 203 -12.27 25.62 -6.53
N TYR A 204 -13.26 24.76 -6.26
CA TYR A 204 -13.54 23.57 -7.06
C TYR A 204 -14.64 23.85 -8.11
N ASP A 205 -14.68 23.03 -9.16
CA ASP A 205 -15.68 23.16 -10.23
C ASP A 205 -17.01 22.48 -9.90
N SER A 206 -17.01 21.51 -8.95
CA SER A 206 -18.20 20.76 -8.56
C SER A 206 -18.12 20.28 -7.11
N TRP A 207 -19.30 19.95 -6.55
CA TRP A 207 -19.36 19.38 -5.20
C TRP A 207 -18.72 17.99 -5.14
N GLN A 208 -18.76 17.23 -6.22
CA GLN A 208 -18.08 15.90 -6.28
C GLN A 208 -16.58 16.06 -6.11
N GLN A 209 -15.96 17.01 -6.82
CA GLN A 209 -14.51 17.27 -6.69
C GLN A 209 -14.15 17.73 -5.28
N LEU A 210 -14.94 18.63 -4.67
CA LEU A 210 -14.74 19.06 -3.29
C LEU A 210 -14.92 17.88 -2.32
N PHE A 211 -15.98 17.09 -2.50
CA PHE A 211 -16.27 15.94 -1.64
C PHE A 211 -15.16 14.89 -1.74
N ASP A 212 -14.73 14.56 -2.97
CA ASP A 212 -13.63 13.63 -3.19
C ASP A 212 -12.35 14.09 -2.47
N PHE A 213 -11.97 15.37 -2.61
CA PHE A 213 -10.85 15.93 -1.86
C PHE A 213 -11.05 15.81 -0.34
N LYS A 214 -12.22 16.14 0.19
CA LYS A 214 -12.51 16.06 1.64
C LYS A 214 -12.56 14.61 2.13
N PHE A 215 -12.90 13.65 1.27
CA PHE A 215 -12.89 12.23 1.54
C PHE A 215 -11.49 11.61 1.44
N GLN A 216 -10.53 12.27 0.77
CA GLN A 216 -9.15 11.77 0.63
C GLN A 216 -8.51 11.45 1.98
N TRP A 217 -7.50 10.63 1.93
CA TRP A 217 -6.70 10.24 3.09
C TRP A 217 -6.00 11.46 3.72
N PRO A 218 -5.60 11.36 5.00
CA PRO A 218 -4.87 12.43 5.67
C PRO A 218 -3.56 12.85 5.01
N ASP A 219 -2.97 11.97 4.20
CA ASP A 219 -1.82 12.28 3.35
C ASP A 219 -2.12 13.29 2.22
N LYS A 220 -3.39 13.54 1.95
CA LYS A 220 -3.85 14.57 0.99
C LYS A 220 -4.73 15.62 1.66
N ASN A 221 -5.51 15.23 2.66
CA ASN A 221 -6.39 16.12 3.41
C ASN A 221 -6.12 16.04 4.93
N PRO A 222 -5.21 16.88 5.47
CA PRO A 222 -4.89 16.88 6.91
C PRO A 222 -6.05 17.23 7.85
N GLU A 223 -7.08 17.90 7.34
CA GLU A 223 -8.26 18.29 8.15
C GLU A 223 -9.22 17.12 8.44
N ARG A 224 -9.09 16.01 7.70
CA ARG A 224 -10.00 14.89 7.87
C ARG A 224 -9.76 14.21 9.22
N PRO A 225 -10.82 14.05 10.06
CA PRO A 225 -10.73 13.29 11.30
C PRO A 225 -10.34 11.82 11.05
N VAL A 226 -9.51 11.26 11.92
CA VAL A 226 -8.95 9.91 11.83
C VAL A 226 -9.15 9.13 13.12
N ILE A 227 -9.04 7.79 13.03
CA ILE A 227 -9.02 6.87 14.18
C ILE A 227 -7.63 6.25 14.38
N THR A 228 -6.66 6.70 13.60
CA THR A 228 -5.27 6.20 13.58
C THR A 228 -4.45 6.77 14.71
N ALA A 229 -3.31 6.16 15.01
CA ALA A 229 -2.39 6.62 16.06
C ALA A 229 -1.84 8.03 15.79
N TRP A 230 -1.78 8.42 14.52
CA TRP A 230 -1.16 9.65 14.04
C TRP A 230 -2.14 10.48 13.21
N MET A 231 -2.04 11.80 13.37
CA MET A 231 -2.80 12.80 12.63
C MET A 231 -1.84 13.64 11.80
N SER A 232 -2.20 13.94 10.56
CA SER A 232 -1.50 14.93 9.74
C SER A 232 -1.71 16.34 10.32
N THR A 233 -0.66 17.17 10.29
CA THR A 233 -0.74 18.52 10.87
C THR A 233 -0.39 19.64 9.91
N ASN A 234 0.14 19.33 8.74
CA ASN A 234 0.53 20.30 7.72
C ASN A 234 0.33 19.77 6.31
N ASP A 235 0.51 20.64 5.33
CA ASP A 235 0.37 20.31 3.91
C ASP A 235 1.37 19.22 3.49
N PRO A 236 0.92 18.15 2.81
CA PRO A 236 1.77 17.05 2.36
C PRO A 236 2.87 17.46 1.38
N SER A 237 2.73 18.59 0.69
CA SER A 237 3.78 19.13 -0.20
C SER A 237 4.92 19.83 0.55
N SER A 238 4.82 19.97 1.86
CA SER A 238 5.85 20.57 2.70
C SER A 238 7.14 19.76 2.68
N THR A 239 8.29 20.42 2.77
CA THR A 239 9.61 19.76 2.87
C THR A 239 9.69 18.80 4.06
N HIS A 240 9.00 19.13 5.16
CA HIS A 240 8.83 18.27 6.33
C HIS A 240 7.34 18.05 6.53
N TYR A 241 6.90 16.81 6.33
CA TYR A 241 5.54 16.40 6.60
C TYR A 241 5.46 15.82 8.01
N ILE A 242 4.61 16.42 8.85
CA ILE A 242 4.58 16.18 10.29
C ILE A 242 3.29 15.47 10.68
N LEU A 243 3.45 14.33 11.33
CA LEU A 243 2.37 13.60 12.00
C LEU A 243 2.50 13.80 13.51
N LYS A 244 1.40 14.13 14.19
CA LYS A 244 1.32 14.21 15.67
C LYS A 244 0.47 13.09 16.23
N ARG A 245 0.74 12.75 17.48
CA ARG A 245 -0.06 11.80 18.26
C ARG A 245 -1.53 12.19 18.24
N ASN A 246 -2.40 11.19 17.95
CA ASN A 246 -3.85 11.33 18.12
C ASN A 246 -4.22 11.23 19.62
N PRO A 247 -4.74 12.28 20.26
CA PRO A 247 -5.09 12.24 21.67
C PRO A 247 -6.27 11.30 21.99
N TYR A 248 -7.05 10.92 20.98
CA TYR A 248 -8.18 10.00 21.09
C TYR A 248 -7.87 8.59 20.58
N TYR A 249 -6.57 8.24 20.43
CA TYR A 249 -6.24 6.89 19.98
C TYR A 249 -6.67 5.86 21.02
N TRP A 250 -7.33 4.82 20.55
CA TRP A 250 -8.12 3.87 21.35
C TRP A 250 -7.37 2.62 21.79
N LYS A 251 -6.07 2.54 21.55
CA LYS A 251 -5.20 1.44 22.00
C LYS A 251 -4.39 1.84 23.22
N VAL A 252 -4.17 0.84 24.08
CA VAL A 252 -3.30 0.94 25.27
C VAL A 252 -2.34 -0.24 25.27
N ASP A 253 -1.26 -0.13 26.06
CA ASP A 253 -0.42 -1.27 26.40
C ASP A 253 -0.97 -2.02 27.64
N PRO A 254 -0.35 -3.17 28.04
CA PRO A 254 -0.81 -3.93 29.22
C PRO A 254 -0.74 -3.18 30.55
N GLU A 255 0.05 -2.11 30.63
CA GLU A 255 0.12 -1.25 31.82
C GLU A 255 -0.89 -0.10 31.81
N GLY A 256 -1.74 -0.03 30.78
CA GLY A 256 -2.76 1.00 30.60
C GLY A 256 -2.22 2.33 30.06
N ASN A 257 -1.01 2.37 29.52
CA ASN A 257 -0.49 3.57 28.86
C ASN A 257 -1.16 3.74 27.48
N GLN A 258 -1.79 4.91 27.24
CA GLN A 258 -2.39 5.23 25.95
C GLN A 258 -1.30 5.35 24.87
N LEU A 259 -1.45 4.65 23.75
CA LEU A 259 -0.53 4.69 22.61
C LEU A 259 -0.85 5.90 21.68
N PRO A 260 0.08 6.31 20.82
CA PRO A 260 1.47 5.87 20.70
C PRO A 260 2.40 6.51 21.75
N TYR A 261 3.60 5.93 21.93
CA TYR A 261 4.58 6.49 22.88
C TYR A 261 5.25 7.76 22.34
N LEU A 262 5.63 7.78 21.04
CA LEU A 262 6.26 8.93 20.39
C LEU A 262 5.29 10.11 20.28
N ASP A 263 5.81 11.34 20.32
CA ASP A 263 5.02 12.57 20.17
C ASP A 263 4.77 12.91 18.70
N GLU A 264 5.78 12.68 17.84
CA GLU A 264 5.75 13.07 16.42
C GLU A 264 6.44 12.06 15.52
N VAL A 265 6.01 12.01 14.26
CA VAL A 265 6.74 11.41 13.16
C VAL A 265 6.96 12.48 12.10
N VAL A 266 8.21 12.70 11.70
CA VAL A 266 8.59 13.68 10.68
C VAL A 266 9.11 12.95 9.46
N HIS A 267 8.47 13.19 8.31
CA HIS A 267 8.93 12.71 7.02
C HIS A 267 9.56 13.88 6.25
N GLU A 268 10.87 13.84 6.04
CA GLU A 268 11.56 14.78 5.17
C GLU A 268 11.37 14.35 3.71
N THR A 269 10.99 15.27 2.84
CA THR A 269 10.83 15.00 1.41
C THR A 269 12.22 14.91 0.75
N VAL A 270 12.55 13.73 0.26
CA VAL A 270 13.82 13.43 -0.45
C VAL A 270 13.48 12.63 -1.70
N THR A 271 13.66 13.24 -2.87
CA THR A 271 13.31 12.63 -4.16
C THR A 271 14.45 11.84 -4.78
N ASP A 272 15.68 12.08 -4.35
CA ASP A 272 16.88 11.37 -4.82
C ASP A 272 17.16 10.14 -3.94
N PRO A 273 17.10 8.91 -4.47
CA PRO A 273 17.38 7.69 -3.70
C PRO A 273 18.79 7.67 -3.06
N GLU A 274 19.80 8.21 -3.72
CA GLU A 274 21.17 8.26 -3.18
C GLU A 274 21.22 9.15 -1.92
N MET A 275 20.42 10.22 -1.88
CA MET A 275 20.30 11.08 -0.71
C MET A 275 19.63 10.36 0.47
N VAL A 276 18.68 9.45 0.22
CA VAL A 276 18.10 8.62 1.28
C VAL A 276 19.15 7.75 1.94
N VAL A 277 20.03 7.12 1.13
CA VAL A 277 21.15 6.31 1.62
C VAL A 277 22.12 7.17 2.43
N MET A 278 22.46 8.37 1.95
CA MET A 278 23.36 9.29 2.67
C MET A 278 22.79 9.75 4.01
N ARG A 279 21.48 10.01 4.11
CA ARG A 279 20.79 10.31 5.36
C ARG A 279 20.83 9.13 6.34
N GLY A 280 20.66 7.90 5.82
CA GLY A 280 20.84 6.68 6.62
C GLY A 280 22.24 6.58 7.20
N ILE A 281 23.27 6.70 6.37
CA ILE A 281 24.69 6.62 6.77
C ILE A 281 25.06 7.68 7.82
N SER A 282 24.52 8.90 7.69
CA SER A 282 24.79 9.99 8.64
C SER A 282 24.06 9.86 9.98
N GLY A 283 23.14 8.87 10.13
CA GLY A 283 22.35 8.70 11.33
C GLY A 283 21.24 9.74 11.51
N GLU A 284 20.82 10.38 10.40
CA GLU A 284 19.74 11.39 10.41
C GLU A 284 18.34 10.77 10.37
N ILE A 285 18.25 9.46 10.11
CA ILE A 285 17.01 8.68 10.02
C ILE A 285 16.95 7.71 11.20
N ASP A 286 15.81 7.66 11.90
CA ASP A 286 15.61 6.77 13.04
C ASP A 286 15.08 5.38 12.62
N PHE A 287 14.24 5.34 11.58
CA PHE A 287 13.67 4.09 11.06
C PHE A 287 13.29 4.24 9.58
N GLN A 288 13.83 3.40 8.72
CA GLN A 288 13.59 3.44 7.27
C GLN A 288 13.61 2.04 6.67
N GLY A 289 12.60 1.71 5.87
CA GLY A 289 12.56 0.46 5.09
C GLY A 289 12.34 0.72 3.59
N ARG A 290 11.94 1.94 3.20
CA ARG A 290 11.72 2.34 1.80
C ARG A 290 12.84 3.26 1.33
N GLY A 291 13.12 3.21 0.02
CA GLY A 291 14.18 4.00 -0.59
C GLY A 291 15.58 3.41 -0.41
N PHE A 292 15.71 2.23 0.22
CA PHE A 292 16.91 1.40 0.20
C PHE A 292 16.68 0.21 -0.73
N VAL A 293 17.71 -0.15 -1.48
CA VAL A 293 17.78 -1.38 -2.28
C VAL A 293 18.87 -2.29 -1.72
N PHE A 294 18.80 -3.59 -2.01
CA PHE A 294 19.73 -4.55 -1.38
C PHE A 294 21.20 -4.27 -1.77
N SER A 295 21.45 -3.64 -2.92
CA SER A 295 22.79 -3.20 -3.30
C SER A 295 23.40 -2.14 -2.38
N ASP A 296 22.59 -1.45 -1.54
CA ASP A 296 23.08 -0.47 -0.56
C ASP A 296 23.53 -1.15 0.75
N TYR A 297 23.21 -2.42 0.93
CA TYR A 297 23.46 -3.17 2.16
C TYR A 297 24.94 -3.12 2.62
N PRO A 298 25.96 -3.35 1.77
CA PRO A 298 27.35 -3.27 2.21
C PRO A 298 27.74 -1.88 2.72
N LEU A 299 27.30 -0.83 2.02
CA LEU A 299 27.59 0.55 2.38
C LEU A 299 26.94 0.95 3.71
N LEU A 300 25.68 0.53 3.92
CA LEU A 300 24.96 0.71 5.20
C LEU A 300 25.64 -0.07 6.33
N MET A 301 26.05 -1.33 6.10
CA MET A 301 26.76 -2.15 7.09
C MET A 301 28.13 -1.56 7.47
N GLU A 302 28.89 -1.04 6.52
CA GLU A 302 30.19 -0.42 6.77
C GLU A 302 30.10 0.82 7.67
N ASN A 303 29.02 1.59 7.54
CA ASN A 303 28.82 2.85 8.26
C ASN A 303 27.96 2.74 9.52
N ARG A 304 27.43 1.56 9.87
CA ARG A 304 26.48 1.35 10.97
C ARG A 304 26.97 1.87 12.32
N ASP A 305 28.23 1.60 12.65
CA ASP A 305 28.83 1.99 13.94
C ASP A 305 29.01 3.50 14.03
N LYS A 306 29.33 4.16 12.91
CA LYS A 306 29.49 5.62 12.82
C LYS A 306 28.13 6.32 12.86
N GLY A 307 27.12 5.77 12.17
CA GLY A 307 25.78 6.34 12.11
C GLY A 307 24.90 5.95 13.32
N GLY A 308 25.34 4.97 14.14
CA GLY A 308 24.64 4.54 15.35
C GLY A 308 23.32 3.83 15.07
N TYR A 309 23.24 3.03 14.00
CA TYR A 309 22.04 2.29 13.59
C TYR A 309 22.33 0.80 13.37
N GLU A 310 21.27 0.02 13.30
CA GLU A 310 21.31 -1.39 12.90
C GLU A 310 20.72 -1.57 11.50
N VAL A 311 21.23 -2.54 10.76
CA VAL A 311 20.73 -2.93 9.44
C VAL A 311 20.13 -4.32 9.53
N MET A 312 18.84 -4.43 9.23
CA MET A 312 18.14 -5.72 9.18
C MET A 312 17.81 -6.05 7.73
N ALA A 313 18.39 -7.14 7.22
CA ALA A 313 17.97 -7.73 5.95
C ALA A 313 16.72 -8.58 6.20
N LEU A 314 15.60 -8.13 5.67
CA LEU A 314 14.33 -8.87 5.75
C LEU A 314 14.14 -9.69 4.47
N PRO A 315 13.72 -10.95 4.55
CA PRO A 315 13.36 -11.71 3.36
C PRO A 315 12.19 -11.03 2.64
N ASP A 316 12.26 -10.98 1.31
CA ASP A 316 11.13 -10.60 0.47
C ASP A 316 10.40 -11.87 0.01
N PRO A 317 9.30 -12.25 0.65
CA PRO A 317 8.60 -13.50 0.34
C PRO A 317 7.89 -13.45 -1.02
N ALA A 318 7.56 -12.26 -1.52
CA ALA A 318 6.86 -12.10 -2.80
C ALA A 318 7.78 -12.29 -4.01
N GLY A 319 9.12 -12.31 -3.77
CA GLY A 319 10.12 -12.37 -4.85
C GLY A 319 10.23 -11.05 -5.60
N GLY A 320 11.41 -10.55 -5.72
CA GLY A 320 11.83 -9.26 -6.25
C GLY A 320 11.08 -8.66 -7.45
N SER A 321 11.79 -7.87 -8.23
CA SER A 321 11.21 -7.18 -9.40
C SER A 321 10.83 -8.15 -10.51
N THR A 322 9.60 -8.05 -11.00
CA THR A 322 9.05 -8.85 -12.09
C THR A 322 8.82 -7.98 -13.33
N ILE A 323 9.18 -8.48 -14.49
CA ILE A 323 8.88 -7.82 -15.78
C ILE A 323 7.50 -8.27 -16.25
N TYR A 324 6.59 -7.32 -16.40
CA TYR A 324 5.25 -7.51 -16.94
C TYR A 324 5.18 -7.01 -18.37
N LEU A 325 4.73 -7.87 -19.30
CA LEU A 325 4.41 -7.50 -20.67
C LEU A 325 2.92 -7.21 -20.79
N ASN A 326 2.55 -6.11 -21.44
CA ASN A 326 1.15 -5.73 -21.64
C ASN A 326 0.48 -6.59 -22.72
N THR A 327 -0.22 -7.62 -22.30
CA THR A 327 -0.97 -8.53 -23.18
C THR A 327 -2.29 -7.93 -23.70
N THR A 328 -2.65 -6.74 -23.24
CA THR A 328 -3.87 -6.00 -23.62
C THR A 328 -3.55 -4.69 -24.35
N LEU A 329 -2.32 -4.51 -24.83
CA LEU A 329 -1.87 -3.30 -25.51
C LEU A 329 -2.82 -2.93 -26.68
N LEU A 330 -3.43 -1.75 -26.62
CA LEU A 330 -4.41 -1.29 -27.60
C LEU A 330 -3.77 -0.61 -28.82
N GLU A 331 -2.62 0.04 -28.64
CA GLU A 331 -1.99 0.88 -29.65
C GLU A 331 -1.22 0.10 -30.71
N ASP A 332 -0.81 -1.15 -30.42
CA ASP A 332 -0.02 -1.99 -31.31
C ASP A 332 -0.49 -3.46 -31.25
N GLU A 333 -1.36 -3.84 -32.20
CA GLU A 333 -1.92 -5.19 -32.28
C GLU A 333 -0.87 -6.27 -32.50
N VAL A 334 0.15 -6.00 -33.33
CA VAL A 334 1.23 -6.95 -33.59
C VAL A 334 2.04 -7.24 -32.31
N LYS A 335 2.40 -6.21 -31.57
CA LYS A 335 3.09 -6.38 -30.27
C LYS A 335 2.19 -7.04 -29.23
N ARG A 336 0.91 -6.69 -29.18
CA ARG A 336 -0.05 -7.33 -28.27
C ARG A 336 -0.09 -8.85 -28.49
N GLU A 337 -0.18 -9.31 -29.74
CA GLU A 337 -0.18 -10.74 -30.07
C GLU A 337 1.14 -11.42 -29.68
N ILE A 338 2.28 -10.76 -29.91
CA ILE A 338 3.60 -11.25 -29.50
C ILE A 338 3.68 -11.36 -27.98
N PHE A 339 3.28 -10.34 -27.24
CA PHE A 339 3.34 -10.33 -25.78
C PHE A 339 2.35 -11.31 -25.13
N ALA A 340 1.20 -11.55 -25.77
CA ALA A 340 0.24 -12.56 -25.34
C ALA A 340 0.71 -14.00 -25.59
N ASN A 341 1.70 -14.20 -26.48
CA ASN A 341 2.23 -15.53 -26.76
C ASN A 341 3.12 -16.02 -25.62
N ASP A 342 2.74 -17.14 -25.01
CA ASP A 342 3.45 -17.71 -23.85
C ASP A 342 4.87 -18.20 -24.20
N LYS A 343 5.07 -18.74 -25.43
CA LYS A 343 6.39 -19.16 -25.93
C LYS A 343 7.35 -17.97 -26.00
N PHE A 344 6.88 -16.79 -26.42
CA PHE A 344 7.68 -15.57 -26.44
C PHE A 344 8.14 -15.18 -25.02
N ARG A 345 7.22 -15.15 -24.05
CA ARG A 345 7.54 -14.83 -22.64
C ARG A 345 8.50 -15.83 -22.02
N LYS A 346 8.31 -17.13 -22.31
CA LYS A 346 9.22 -18.21 -21.86
C LYS A 346 10.62 -18.03 -22.45
N ALA A 347 10.73 -17.68 -23.74
CA ALA A 347 12.01 -17.41 -24.38
C ALA A 347 12.75 -16.24 -23.72
N LEU A 348 12.04 -15.14 -23.42
CA LEU A 348 12.63 -13.99 -22.70
C LEU A 348 13.11 -14.38 -21.30
N SER A 349 12.35 -15.23 -20.60
CA SER A 349 12.72 -15.71 -19.26
C SER A 349 13.99 -16.57 -19.27
N LEU A 350 14.10 -17.50 -20.22
CA LEU A 350 15.28 -18.38 -20.38
C LEU A 350 16.55 -17.62 -20.77
N ALA A 351 16.42 -16.43 -21.31
CA ALA A 351 17.57 -15.58 -21.67
C ALA A 351 18.13 -14.78 -20.51
N ILE A 352 17.49 -14.74 -19.33
CA ILE A 352 17.95 -13.98 -18.18
C ILE A 352 18.87 -14.83 -17.33
N ASP A 353 20.12 -14.42 -17.16
CA ASP A 353 21.07 -15.04 -16.22
C ASP A 353 20.78 -14.51 -14.80
N ARG A 354 19.96 -15.26 -14.08
CA ARG A 354 19.55 -14.91 -12.71
C ARG A 354 20.63 -15.19 -11.69
N ASP A 355 21.53 -16.13 -11.98
CA ASP A 355 22.67 -16.41 -11.10
C ASP A 355 23.66 -15.25 -11.12
N GLU A 356 23.99 -14.71 -12.33
CA GLU A 356 24.83 -13.52 -12.44
C GLU A 356 24.19 -12.31 -11.76
N ILE A 357 22.87 -12.07 -11.96
CA ILE A 357 22.15 -10.98 -11.28
C ILE A 357 22.20 -11.16 -9.76
N ASN A 358 21.98 -12.39 -9.26
CA ASN A 358 22.02 -12.68 -7.83
C ASN A 358 23.39 -12.40 -7.22
N GLU A 359 24.47 -12.83 -7.88
CA GLU A 359 25.84 -12.57 -7.42
C GLU A 359 26.17 -11.06 -7.43
N MET A 360 25.80 -10.34 -8.49
CA MET A 360 26.15 -8.93 -8.65
C MET A 360 25.35 -7.98 -7.74
N TYR A 361 24.06 -8.25 -7.54
CA TYR A 361 23.15 -7.31 -6.86
C TYR A 361 22.62 -7.80 -5.52
N ASN A 362 22.58 -9.11 -5.30
CA ASN A 362 22.13 -9.70 -4.05
C ASN A 362 23.25 -10.43 -3.30
N TYR A 363 24.51 -10.31 -3.77
CA TYR A 363 25.68 -10.92 -3.13
C TYR A 363 25.52 -12.42 -2.90
N GLY A 364 24.85 -13.13 -3.82
CA GLY A 364 24.55 -14.56 -3.74
C GLY A 364 23.50 -14.93 -2.68
N GLN A 365 22.82 -13.98 -2.05
CA GLN A 365 21.86 -14.23 -0.96
C GLN A 365 20.41 -14.39 -1.44
N GLY A 366 20.13 -14.09 -2.70
CA GLY A 366 18.80 -14.29 -3.29
C GLY A 366 18.54 -15.76 -3.65
N VAL A 367 17.27 -16.10 -3.82
CA VAL A 367 16.83 -17.38 -4.36
C VAL A 367 16.47 -17.22 -5.83
N VAL A 368 17.16 -17.96 -6.71
CA VAL A 368 16.93 -17.92 -8.16
C VAL A 368 15.66 -18.70 -8.50
N ARG A 369 14.60 -17.99 -8.88
CA ARG A 369 13.31 -18.57 -9.25
C ARG A 369 12.43 -17.61 -10.05
N GLN A 370 11.28 -18.07 -10.53
CA GLN A 370 10.21 -17.22 -11.02
C GLN A 370 9.50 -16.51 -9.85
N SER A 371 8.73 -15.47 -10.17
CA SER A 371 7.77 -14.89 -9.23
C SER A 371 6.73 -15.95 -8.86
N ALA A 372 6.71 -16.33 -7.59
CA ALA A 372 5.85 -17.37 -7.04
C ALA A 372 5.44 -17.01 -5.62
N PHE A 373 4.42 -17.70 -5.10
CA PHE A 373 4.10 -17.60 -3.67
C PHE A 373 5.29 -18.03 -2.81
N PRO A 374 5.45 -17.51 -1.59
CA PRO A 374 6.48 -17.95 -0.67
C PRO A 374 6.30 -19.43 -0.27
N GLU A 375 7.38 -20.11 0.11
CA GLU A 375 7.36 -21.54 0.43
C GLU A 375 6.42 -21.90 1.59
N GLU A 376 6.17 -20.96 2.50
CA GLU A 376 5.25 -21.11 3.61
C GLU A 376 3.77 -20.98 3.20
N SER A 377 3.51 -20.51 1.97
CA SER A 377 2.15 -20.37 1.46
C SER A 377 1.54 -21.72 1.08
N PRO A 378 0.25 -21.97 1.40
CA PRO A 378 -0.45 -23.15 0.91
C PRO A 378 -0.63 -23.17 -0.62
N PHE A 379 -0.32 -22.08 -1.31
CA PHE A 379 -0.37 -21.95 -2.76
C PHE A 379 1.02 -22.04 -3.42
N TYR A 380 2.06 -22.35 -2.65
CA TYR A 380 3.39 -22.55 -3.20
C TYR A 380 3.42 -23.79 -4.10
N ASP A 381 4.04 -23.64 -5.27
CA ASP A 381 4.25 -24.71 -6.23
C ASP A 381 5.70 -24.64 -6.71
N GLU A 382 6.49 -25.68 -6.35
CA GLU A 382 7.91 -25.77 -6.65
C GLU A 382 8.17 -25.88 -8.16
N GLU A 383 7.32 -26.61 -8.92
CA GLU A 383 7.45 -26.73 -10.36
C GLU A 383 7.21 -25.36 -11.04
N TRP A 384 6.20 -24.62 -10.60
CA TRP A 384 5.98 -23.26 -11.09
C TRP A 384 7.14 -22.34 -10.72
N ALA A 385 7.58 -22.32 -9.48
CA ALA A 385 8.66 -21.45 -9.02
C ALA A 385 9.97 -21.65 -9.81
N ASN A 386 10.25 -22.85 -10.29
CA ASN A 386 11.45 -23.18 -11.05
C ASN A 386 11.24 -23.22 -12.59
N SER A 387 9.99 -23.06 -13.07
CA SER A 387 9.68 -23.16 -14.52
C SER A 387 10.35 -22.04 -15.31
N TYR A 388 11.17 -22.39 -16.31
CA TYR A 388 11.87 -21.42 -17.19
C TYR A 388 12.73 -20.40 -16.42
N ALA A 389 13.21 -20.76 -15.23
CA ALA A 389 14.11 -19.93 -14.40
C ALA A 389 15.57 -20.15 -14.76
N GLU A 390 15.91 -21.28 -15.39
CA GLU A 390 17.26 -21.59 -15.85
C GLU A 390 17.73 -20.63 -16.94
N TYR A 391 19.05 -20.38 -17.00
CA TYR A 391 19.68 -19.62 -18.08
C TYR A 391 19.95 -20.54 -19.26
N ASN A 392 19.27 -20.34 -20.40
CA ASN A 392 19.39 -21.17 -21.59
C ASN A 392 19.10 -20.39 -22.88
N THR A 393 20.10 -19.67 -23.36
CA THR A 393 20.00 -18.86 -24.60
C THR A 393 19.81 -19.70 -25.85
N THR A 394 20.30 -20.95 -25.88
CA THR A 394 20.07 -21.87 -27.02
C THR A 394 18.59 -22.17 -27.18
N ARG A 395 17.93 -22.62 -26.10
CA ARG A 395 16.50 -22.92 -26.09
C ARG A 395 15.67 -21.66 -26.33
N SER A 396 16.08 -20.52 -25.79
CA SER A 396 15.45 -19.22 -26.05
C SER A 396 15.46 -18.87 -27.54
N ASN A 397 16.61 -19.00 -28.21
CA ASN A 397 16.71 -18.74 -29.65
C ASN A 397 15.85 -19.71 -30.46
N GLU A 398 15.87 -21.03 -30.16
CA GLU A 398 15.02 -22.03 -30.82
C GLU A 398 13.51 -21.65 -30.73
N MET A 399 13.05 -21.23 -29.55
CA MET A 399 11.66 -20.82 -29.35
C MET A 399 11.29 -19.57 -30.15
N LEU A 400 12.21 -18.60 -30.27
CA LEU A 400 12.00 -17.41 -31.11
C LEU A 400 12.05 -17.72 -32.59
N ASP A 401 12.90 -18.67 -33.04
CA ASP A 401 12.93 -19.16 -34.43
C ASP A 401 11.64 -19.89 -34.81
N GLU A 402 11.10 -20.72 -33.89
CA GLU A 402 9.80 -21.39 -34.09
C GLU A 402 8.62 -20.41 -34.17
N LEU A 403 8.75 -19.22 -33.60
CA LEU A 403 7.77 -18.14 -33.75
C LEU A 403 7.95 -17.34 -35.06
N GLY A 404 8.98 -17.67 -35.86
CA GLY A 404 9.25 -17.02 -37.12
C GLY A 404 9.94 -15.66 -37.04
N PHE A 405 10.56 -15.35 -35.92
CA PHE A 405 11.29 -14.09 -35.74
C PHE A 405 12.72 -14.22 -36.25
N GLU A 406 12.95 -13.89 -37.52
CA GLU A 406 14.27 -13.96 -38.17
C GLU A 406 15.18 -12.79 -37.69
N LYS A 407 16.49 -13.08 -37.46
CA LYS A 407 17.49 -12.05 -37.15
C LYS A 407 17.83 -11.24 -38.39
N GLY A 408 17.77 -9.92 -38.28
CA GLY A 408 18.25 -9.00 -39.31
C GLY A 408 19.77 -8.90 -39.32
N SER A 409 20.33 -8.13 -40.28
CA SER A 409 21.76 -7.88 -40.39
C SER A 409 22.38 -7.14 -39.20
N ASP A 410 21.56 -6.49 -38.36
CA ASP A 410 21.91 -5.80 -37.14
C ASP A 410 21.82 -6.72 -35.89
N GLY A 411 21.56 -8.00 -36.07
CA GLY A 411 21.41 -8.99 -35.00
C GLY A 411 20.05 -8.97 -34.32
N ILE A 412 19.22 -7.96 -34.52
CA ILE A 412 17.89 -7.84 -33.90
C ILE A 412 16.85 -8.55 -34.77
N ARG A 413 15.97 -9.31 -34.12
CA ARG A 413 14.89 -10.03 -34.78
C ARG A 413 13.83 -9.11 -35.38
N ARG A 414 13.11 -9.61 -36.37
CA ARG A 414 12.02 -8.89 -37.01
C ARG A 414 10.67 -9.47 -36.61
N MET A 415 9.73 -8.59 -36.33
CA MET A 415 8.32 -8.91 -36.13
C MET A 415 7.66 -9.26 -37.45
N PRO A 416 6.47 -9.89 -37.48
CA PRO A 416 5.76 -10.26 -38.70
C PRO A 416 5.50 -9.10 -39.68
N ASP A 417 5.44 -7.88 -39.19
CA ASP A 417 5.26 -6.66 -39.98
C ASP A 417 6.59 -6.04 -40.49
N GLY A 418 7.73 -6.69 -40.23
CA GLY A 418 9.06 -6.26 -40.63
C GLY A 418 9.77 -5.27 -39.72
N ARG A 419 9.11 -4.74 -38.70
CA ARG A 419 9.72 -3.88 -37.66
C ARG A 419 10.71 -4.68 -36.79
N LYS A 420 11.66 -4.00 -36.16
CA LYS A 420 12.53 -4.61 -35.14
C LYS A 420 11.70 -5.12 -33.96
N LEU A 421 12.10 -6.27 -33.43
CA LEU A 421 11.54 -6.81 -32.21
C LEU A 421 12.09 -6.05 -31.00
N THR A 422 11.38 -4.98 -30.64
CA THR A 422 11.75 -4.04 -29.59
C THR A 422 10.72 -4.04 -28.48
N VAL A 423 11.16 -4.04 -27.21
CA VAL A 423 10.33 -3.91 -26.02
C VAL A 423 10.64 -2.60 -25.32
N ASN A 424 9.67 -1.70 -25.21
CA ASN A 424 9.78 -0.48 -24.38
C ASN A 424 9.33 -0.79 -22.96
N LEU A 425 10.26 -0.77 -22.02
CA LEU A 425 10.02 -1.09 -20.61
C LEU A 425 10.08 0.16 -19.77
N MET A 426 9.08 0.36 -18.91
CA MET A 426 9.05 1.42 -17.90
C MET A 426 9.53 0.90 -16.55
N ASP A 427 10.43 1.64 -15.91
CA ASP A 427 10.90 1.46 -14.55
C ASP A 427 10.64 2.76 -13.77
N SER A 428 9.79 2.71 -12.75
CA SER A 428 9.46 3.90 -11.95
C SER A 428 10.69 4.43 -11.25
N ASP A 429 10.99 5.73 -11.44
CA ASP A 429 12.10 6.44 -10.81
C ASP A 429 13.49 5.80 -11.01
N GLY A 430 13.61 4.84 -11.94
CA GLY A 430 14.88 4.19 -12.27
C GLY A 430 15.42 3.24 -11.19
N MET A 431 14.59 2.72 -10.32
CA MET A 431 15.00 1.86 -9.20
C MET A 431 15.68 0.55 -9.63
N ASN A 432 15.34 0.03 -10.82
CA ASN A 432 15.84 -1.25 -11.32
C ASN A 432 16.84 -1.10 -12.49
N VAL A 433 17.22 0.11 -12.88
CA VAL A 433 18.01 0.38 -14.09
C VAL A 433 19.26 -0.49 -14.18
N LYS A 434 19.99 -0.66 -13.09
CA LYS A 434 21.24 -1.46 -13.07
C LYS A 434 21.00 -2.91 -13.48
N VAL A 435 19.96 -3.55 -12.95
CA VAL A 435 19.55 -4.93 -13.31
C VAL A 435 19.00 -4.99 -14.72
N LEU A 436 18.22 -3.99 -15.12
CA LEU A 436 17.63 -3.91 -16.46
C LEU A 436 18.68 -3.72 -17.56
N GLU A 437 19.78 -3.05 -17.31
CA GLU A 437 20.89 -2.95 -18.27
C GLU A 437 21.59 -4.32 -18.49
N LEU A 438 21.68 -5.20 -17.48
CA LEU A 438 22.13 -6.57 -17.69
C LEU A 438 21.11 -7.35 -18.55
N ILE A 439 19.83 -7.28 -18.18
CA ILE A 439 18.76 -7.96 -18.94
C ILE A 439 18.73 -7.49 -20.39
N LYS A 440 18.98 -6.23 -20.64
CA LYS A 440 19.11 -5.67 -22.00
C LYS A 440 20.23 -6.37 -22.78
N GLY A 441 21.41 -6.56 -22.18
CA GLY A 441 22.50 -7.32 -22.77
C GLY A 441 22.07 -8.77 -23.11
N TYR A 442 21.48 -9.47 -22.17
CA TYR A 442 20.99 -10.83 -22.38
C TYR A 442 19.95 -10.94 -23.51
N TRP A 443 19.00 -10.00 -23.56
CA TRP A 443 17.98 -10.01 -24.62
C TRP A 443 18.54 -9.62 -25.98
N GLU A 444 19.54 -8.74 -26.05
CA GLU A 444 20.26 -8.42 -27.29
C GLU A 444 20.95 -9.67 -27.90
N GLU A 445 21.51 -10.56 -27.08
CA GLU A 445 22.13 -11.82 -27.55
C GLU A 445 21.13 -12.74 -28.25
N ILE A 446 19.88 -12.74 -27.81
CA ILE A 446 18.79 -13.51 -28.45
C ILE A 446 18.07 -12.71 -29.54
N GLY A 447 18.50 -11.47 -29.84
CA GLY A 447 17.96 -10.61 -30.88
C GLY A 447 16.71 -9.82 -30.51
N VAL A 448 16.49 -9.55 -29.24
CA VAL A 448 15.39 -8.69 -28.73
C VAL A 448 16.00 -7.38 -28.20
N GLU A 449 15.55 -6.26 -28.73
CA GLU A 449 16.01 -4.94 -28.30
C GLU A 449 15.18 -4.44 -27.12
N LEU A 450 15.81 -4.18 -25.96
CA LEU A 450 15.15 -3.60 -24.79
C LEU A 450 15.44 -2.11 -24.68
N LEU A 451 14.41 -1.28 -24.63
CA LEU A 451 14.50 0.17 -24.42
C LEU A 451 13.94 0.53 -23.03
N ILE A 452 14.83 0.91 -22.11
CA ILE A 452 14.48 1.26 -20.74
C ILE A 452 14.08 2.73 -20.67
N LYS A 453 12.96 3.02 -20.04
CA LYS A 453 12.44 4.36 -19.76
C LYS A 453 12.15 4.50 -18.27
N THR A 454 12.59 5.61 -17.69
CA THR A 454 12.47 5.87 -16.25
C THR A 454 11.58 7.08 -15.98
N PRO A 455 10.26 6.97 -16.23
CA PRO A 455 9.34 8.04 -15.92
C PRO A 455 9.29 8.28 -14.41
N GLU A 456 9.08 9.51 -14.03
CA GLU A 456 8.74 9.88 -12.66
C GLU A 456 7.44 9.18 -12.24
N ARG A 457 7.29 8.92 -10.93
CA ARG A 457 6.24 8.06 -10.35
C ARG A 457 4.82 8.39 -10.80
N SER A 458 4.44 9.66 -10.82
CA SER A 458 3.07 10.05 -11.17
C SER A 458 2.76 9.78 -12.65
N LEU A 459 3.74 10.01 -13.52
CA LEU A 459 3.61 9.69 -14.94
C LEU A 459 3.58 8.17 -15.17
N PHE A 460 4.35 7.40 -14.40
CA PHE A 460 4.32 5.94 -14.45
C PHE A 460 2.91 5.42 -14.09
N GLU A 461 2.34 5.88 -12.98
CA GLU A 461 1.00 5.50 -12.53
C GLU A 461 -0.08 5.88 -13.55
N THR A 462 -0.03 7.09 -14.08
CA THR A 462 -0.97 7.55 -15.12
C THR A 462 -0.93 6.66 -16.36
N ARG A 463 0.25 6.25 -16.82
CA ARG A 463 0.40 5.35 -17.96
C ARG A 463 -0.09 3.94 -17.65
N LEU A 464 0.19 3.44 -16.45
CA LEU A 464 -0.27 2.13 -15.97
C LEU A 464 -1.80 2.07 -15.95
N GLU A 465 -2.46 3.05 -15.34
CA GLU A 465 -3.92 3.12 -15.24
C GLU A 465 -4.61 3.22 -16.60
N ASN A 466 -3.99 3.91 -17.55
CA ASN A 466 -4.53 4.06 -18.90
C ASN A 466 -4.10 2.92 -19.87
N GLY A 467 -3.29 1.94 -19.42
CA GLY A 467 -2.79 0.87 -20.27
C GLY A 467 -1.76 1.33 -21.33
N ASN A 468 -1.21 2.53 -21.21
CA ASN A 468 -0.30 3.17 -22.19
C ASN A 468 1.17 2.77 -21.95
N TYR A 469 1.45 1.47 -21.98
CA TYR A 469 2.80 0.91 -21.84
C TYR A 469 2.92 -0.42 -22.59
N GLU A 470 4.14 -0.79 -22.99
CA GLU A 470 4.44 -2.09 -23.60
C GLU A 470 4.88 -3.12 -22.56
N ALA A 471 5.79 -2.71 -21.69
CA ALA A 471 6.27 -3.48 -20.55
C ALA A 471 6.54 -2.57 -19.36
N LEU A 472 6.53 -3.14 -18.16
CA LEU A 472 6.96 -2.47 -16.95
C LEU A 472 7.65 -3.46 -16.01
N VAL A 473 8.42 -2.91 -15.08
CA VAL A 473 8.94 -3.67 -13.95
C VAL A 473 8.20 -3.25 -12.68
N TRP A 474 7.77 -4.23 -11.89
CA TRP A 474 7.09 -4.07 -10.62
C TRP A 474 7.33 -5.27 -9.72
N HIS A 475 7.07 -5.12 -8.44
CA HIS A 475 7.09 -6.27 -7.54
C HIS A 475 5.90 -7.22 -7.81
N PHE A 476 6.08 -8.48 -7.47
CA PHE A 476 5.00 -9.47 -7.56
C PHE A 476 4.15 -9.40 -6.29
N ASP A 477 2.88 -9.07 -6.43
CA ASP A 477 1.93 -9.03 -5.32
C ASP A 477 1.34 -10.42 -5.08
N THR A 478 1.55 -10.97 -3.90
CA THR A 478 1.03 -12.28 -3.47
C THR A 478 -0.22 -12.16 -2.58
N MET A 479 -1.03 -11.14 -2.78
CA MET A 479 -2.26 -10.91 -1.99
C MET A 479 -3.38 -11.87 -2.35
#